data_4b8eacdab3d6cdceea67e8af512b9876
#
_entry.id   4b8eacdab3d6cdceea67e8af512b9876
#
_cell.length_a   1.000
_cell.length_b   1.000
_cell.length_c   1.000
_cell.angle_alpha   90.00
_cell.angle_beta   90.00
_cell.angle_gamma   90.00
#
_symmetry.space_group_name_H-M   'P 1'
#
loop_
_entity.id
_entity.type
_entity.pdbx_description
1 polymer ?
#
loop_
_entity_poly.entity_id
_entity_poly.type
_entity_poly.pdbx_seq_one_letter_code
_entity_poly.pdbx_strand_id
1 'polypeptide(L)'
;AIKNGTTENCFGFVFANSGVTAGDFLSIFGVAAGLTNSFTSDLKYAYTSDNMLKLLEAVETMTKSGYMPNYGVEAGQRMVMCQTGNAIIFGKAMPLFENNINKNNKALEANDGTAVENSIPVNYAFLPVPTMEGVTETCFGSVDGLVALRNKNTTDEHLKNVCLFLDYLCSGDRAAMVDSTLLLDPVCKSGREVYAKYAVTGLDEGNAACAAREIGLVVAPPSGVSAEQSTNARQLRDEVIVPKFQALLAGEATAQQVYDAICQEAVKLFGADGCANGLI
;
A
#
# COMPACT_ATOMS: atom_id res chain seq x y z
N ALA A 1 21.30 -1.73 -16.77
CA ALA A 1 21.28 -3.20 -16.67
C ALA A 1 19.89 -3.75 -17.06
N ILE A 2 18.81 -3.17 -16.58
CA ILE A 2 17.44 -3.64 -16.86
C ILE A 2 17.05 -3.45 -18.32
N LYS A 3 17.39 -2.31 -18.92
CA LYS A 3 17.16 -2.03 -20.36
C LYS A 3 17.95 -2.93 -21.30
N ASN A 4 19.06 -3.49 -20.82
CA ASN A 4 19.91 -4.41 -21.58
C ASN A 4 19.71 -5.87 -21.11
N GLY A 5 18.70 -6.11 -20.27
CA GLY A 5 18.34 -7.44 -19.83
C GLY A 5 17.78 -8.29 -20.97
N THR A 6 18.04 -9.56 -20.92
CA THR A 6 17.70 -10.54 -21.94
C THR A 6 16.21 -10.92 -21.97
N THR A 7 15.37 -10.34 -21.07
CA THR A 7 13.95 -10.60 -20.99
C THR A 7 13.14 -9.41 -21.47
N GLU A 8 12.44 -9.57 -22.57
CA GLU A 8 11.37 -8.65 -22.98
C GLU A 8 10.34 -8.57 -21.84
N ASN A 9 9.84 -7.36 -21.54
CA ASN A 9 8.85 -7.09 -20.49
C ASN A 9 9.32 -7.25 -19.03
N CYS A 10 10.60 -7.15 -18.73
CA CYS A 10 11.08 -7.03 -17.35
C CYS A 10 11.11 -5.57 -16.93
N PHE A 11 10.31 -5.24 -15.89
CA PHE A 11 10.26 -3.90 -15.31
C PHE A 11 11.18 -3.77 -14.11
N GLY A 12 11.77 -2.59 -13.94
CA GLY A 12 12.58 -2.28 -12.78
C GLY A 12 11.78 -2.22 -11.49
N PHE A 13 10.59 -1.65 -11.58
CA PHE A 13 9.66 -1.52 -10.46
C PHE A 13 8.22 -1.78 -10.89
N VAL A 14 7.51 -2.58 -10.11
CA VAL A 14 6.09 -2.87 -10.31
C VAL A 14 5.34 -2.72 -8.99
N PHE A 15 4.15 -2.16 -9.00
CA PHE A 15 3.24 -2.12 -7.87
C PHE A 15 1.79 -2.27 -8.34
N ALA A 16 0.91 -2.67 -7.44
CA ALA A 16 -0.51 -2.72 -7.73
C ALA A 16 -1.10 -1.30 -7.70
N ASN A 17 -1.74 -0.90 -8.79
CA ASN A 17 -2.23 0.46 -8.98
C ASN A 17 -3.56 0.52 -9.72
N SER A 18 -4.29 -0.59 -9.80
CA SER A 18 -5.62 -0.65 -10.43
C SER A 18 -6.63 -1.38 -9.55
N GLY A 19 -7.91 -1.25 -9.89
CA GLY A 19 -9.00 -1.83 -9.11
C GLY A 19 -9.01 -1.31 -7.67
N VAL A 20 -9.11 -2.20 -6.71
CA VAL A 20 -9.14 -1.86 -5.27
C VAL A 20 -7.82 -1.29 -4.76
N THR A 21 -6.72 -1.47 -5.48
CA THR A 21 -5.37 -0.98 -5.14
C THR A 21 -5.01 0.30 -5.88
N ALA A 22 -5.92 0.93 -6.60
CA ALA A 22 -5.65 2.10 -7.43
C ALA A 22 -5.04 3.28 -6.66
N GLY A 23 -5.33 3.41 -5.36
CA GLY A 23 -4.77 4.43 -4.48
C GLY A 23 -3.48 4.04 -3.75
N ASP A 24 -2.99 2.81 -3.90
CA ASP A 24 -1.83 2.31 -3.15
C ASP A 24 -0.52 3.06 -3.47
N PHE A 25 -0.45 3.77 -4.61
CA PHE A 25 0.73 4.58 -4.93
C PHE A 25 1.01 5.65 -3.86
N LEU A 26 -0.01 6.18 -3.20
CA LEU A 26 0.17 7.14 -2.11
C LEU A 26 0.85 6.51 -0.89
N SER A 27 0.56 5.25 -0.58
CA SER A 27 1.19 4.53 0.53
C SER A 27 2.59 3.99 0.18
N ILE A 28 2.92 3.86 -1.09
CA ILE A 28 4.22 3.36 -1.59
C ILE A 28 5.15 4.54 -1.88
N PHE A 29 4.78 5.40 -2.82
CA PHE A 29 5.61 6.54 -3.22
C PHE A 29 5.44 7.75 -2.30
N GLY A 30 4.25 7.94 -1.70
CA GLY A 30 4.01 9.02 -0.76
C GLY A 30 4.96 8.97 0.43
N VAL A 31 5.24 7.78 0.95
CA VAL A 31 6.24 7.56 2.01
C VAL A 31 7.61 8.07 1.59
N ALA A 32 8.07 7.74 0.37
CA ALA A 32 9.34 8.21 -0.17
C ALA A 32 9.42 9.75 -0.26
N ALA A 33 8.30 10.40 -0.48
CA ALA A 33 8.18 11.86 -0.59
C ALA A 33 7.81 12.57 0.74
N GLY A 34 7.70 11.83 1.86
CA GLY A 34 7.27 12.39 3.14
C GLY A 34 5.77 12.69 3.22
N LEU A 35 4.97 12.12 2.32
CA LEU A 35 3.53 12.30 2.21
C LEU A 35 2.77 11.10 2.82
N THR A 36 3.16 10.67 4.00
CA THR A 36 2.61 9.49 4.66
C THR A 36 1.16 9.67 5.09
N ASN A 37 0.74 10.90 5.37
CA ASN A 37 -0.62 11.26 5.73
C ASN A 37 -1.20 12.29 4.76
N SER A 38 -2.53 12.29 4.60
CA SER A 38 -3.23 13.28 3.77
C SER A 38 -3.17 14.71 4.34
N PHE A 39 -2.87 14.84 5.64
CA PHE A 39 -2.75 16.12 6.31
C PHE A 39 -1.42 16.23 7.04
N THR A 40 -0.88 17.43 7.05
CA THR A 40 0.30 17.83 7.85
C THR A 40 -0.08 17.97 9.33
N SER A 41 0.90 18.13 10.20
CA SER A 41 0.66 18.35 11.64
C SER A 41 -0.13 19.61 11.96
N ASP A 42 -0.11 20.61 11.09
CA ASP A 42 -0.91 21.86 11.17
C ASP A 42 -2.22 21.75 10.37
N LEU A 43 -2.65 20.53 10.04
CA LEU A 43 -3.92 20.18 9.41
C LEU A 43 -4.13 20.73 7.99
N LYS A 44 -3.05 21.02 7.28
CA LYS A 44 -3.10 21.38 5.86
C LYS A 44 -3.07 20.14 4.98
N TYR A 45 -3.73 20.19 3.85
CA TYR A 45 -3.76 19.08 2.90
C TYR A 45 -2.38 18.89 2.25
N ALA A 46 -1.74 17.76 2.56
CA ALA A 46 -0.32 17.50 2.28
C ALA A 46 -0.01 17.30 0.78
N TYR A 47 -0.97 16.79 0.01
CA TYR A 47 -0.74 16.45 -1.40
C TYR A 47 -0.73 17.67 -2.34
N THR A 48 -0.84 18.87 -1.80
CA THR A 48 -0.56 20.13 -2.53
C THR A 48 0.89 20.61 -2.35
N SER A 49 1.75 19.86 -1.66
CA SER A 49 3.14 20.22 -1.45
C SER A 49 4.01 19.97 -2.68
N ASP A 50 5.18 20.66 -2.76
CA ASP A 50 6.17 20.45 -3.82
C ASP A 50 6.66 18.99 -3.90
N ASN A 51 6.65 18.28 -2.78
CA ASN A 51 7.03 16.88 -2.74
C ASN A 51 6.05 15.99 -3.53
N MET A 52 4.78 16.37 -3.62
CA MET A 52 3.82 15.68 -4.48
C MET A 52 4.16 15.87 -5.96
N LEU A 53 4.52 17.07 -6.39
CA LEU A 53 4.97 17.31 -7.76
C LEU A 53 6.23 16.49 -8.09
N LYS A 54 7.24 16.55 -7.23
CA LYS A 54 8.49 15.76 -7.40
C LYS A 54 8.22 14.26 -7.48
N LEU A 55 7.26 13.75 -6.69
CA LEU A 55 6.83 12.36 -6.74
C LEU A 55 6.23 12.02 -8.10
N LEU A 56 5.31 12.84 -8.59
CA LEU A 56 4.67 12.65 -9.90
C LEU A 56 5.69 12.73 -11.05
N GLU A 57 6.66 13.65 -11.00
CA GLU A 57 7.74 13.78 -11.97
C GLU A 57 8.66 12.53 -11.99
N ALA A 58 8.95 11.97 -10.80
CA ALA A 58 9.72 10.72 -10.71
C ALA A 58 8.95 9.55 -11.33
N VAL A 59 7.66 9.41 -11.06
CA VAL A 59 6.80 8.38 -11.66
C VAL A 59 6.71 8.55 -13.17
N GLU A 60 6.49 9.77 -13.66
CA GLU A 60 6.47 10.09 -15.09
C GLU A 60 7.77 9.68 -15.78
N THR A 61 8.90 10.00 -15.15
CA THR A 61 10.24 9.64 -15.66
C THR A 61 10.43 8.13 -15.72
N MET A 62 10.05 7.41 -14.65
CA MET A 62 10.17 5.95 -14.58
C MET A 62 9.30 5.27 -15.64
N THR A 63 8.10 5.75 -15.85
CA THR A 63 7.16 5.21 -16.84
C THR A 63 7.64 5.49 -18.26
N LYS A 64 8.01 6.73 -18.60
CA LYS A 64 8.55 7.11 -19.90
C LYS A 64 9.86 6.39 -20.25
N SER A 65 10.65 6.05 -19.23
CA SER A 65 11.90 5.30 -19.40
C SER A 65 11.69 3.79 -19.52
N GLY A 66 10.46 3.30 -19.37
CA GLY A 66 10.14 1.87 -19.42
C GLY A 66 10.59 1.10 -18.18
N TYR A 67 10.89 1.79 -17.06
CA TYR A 67 11.23 1.13 -15.79
C TYR A 67 9.98 0.67 -15.02
N MET A 68 8.82 1.23 -15.33
CA MET A 68 7.52 0.86 -14.78
C MET A 68 6.53 0.57 -15.90
N PRO A 69 5.51 -0.30 -15.66
CA PRO A 69 4.39 -0.45 -16.57
C PRO A 69 3.68 0.89 -16.81
N ASN A 70 3.27 1.12 -18.06
CA ASN A 70 2.43 2.27 -18.46
C ASN A 70 0.95 1.94 -18.48
N TYR A 71 0.55 0.94 -17.72
CA TYR A 71 -0.83 0.43 -17.60
C TYR A 71 -1.13 0.05 -16.15
N GLY A 72 -2.42 -0.13 -15.85
CA GLY A 72 -2.88 -0.56 -14.54
C GLY A 72 -2.49 -2.01 -14.25
N VAL A 73 -1.87 -2.24 -13.08
CA VAL A 73 -1.47 -3.56 -12.58
C VAL A 73 -2.35 -3.92 -11.39
N GLU A 74 -3.02 -5.06 -11.44
CA GLU A 74 -3.81 -5.57 -10.32
C GLU A 74 -2.93 -6.27 -9.26
N ALA A 75 -3.47 -6.40 -8.03
CA ALA A 75 -2.74 -7.00 -6.91
C ALA A 75 -2.22 -8.42 -7.20
N GLY A 76 -3.05 -9.26 -7.83
CA GLY A 76 -2.65 -10.61 -8.24
C GLY A 76 -1.60 -10.62 -9.35
N GLN A 77 -1.78 -9.77 -10.35
CA GLN A 77 -0.86 -9.64 -11.48
C GLN A 77 0.54 -9.22 -11.03
N ARG A 78 0.65 -8.27 -10.10
CA ARG A 78 1.93 -7.86 -9.51
C ARG A 78 2.72 -9.06 -8.97
N MET A 79 2.06 -9.97 -8.24
CA MET A 79 2.71 -11.17 -7.69
C MET A 79 3.17 -12.12 -8.79
N VAL A 80 2.35 -12.36 -9.79
CA VAL A 80 2.71 -13.18 -10.95
C VAL A 80 3.91 -12.60 -11.68
N MET A 81 3.96 -11.26 -11.89
CA MET A 81 5.11 -10.60 -12.53
C MET A 81 6.41 -10.80 -11.75
N CYS A 82 6.37 -10.81 -10.42
CA CYS A 82 7.52 -11.15 -9.60
C CYS A 82 7.92 -12.62 -9.78
N GLN A 83 6.97 -13.54 -9.68
CA GLN A 83 7.22 -14.99 -9.77
C GLN A 83 7.69 -15.43 -11.16
N THR A 84 7.36 -14.71 -12.21
CA THR A 84 7.79 -14.99 -13.59
C THR A 84 9.07 -14.21 -14.00
N GLY A 85 9.69 -13.46 -13.07
CA GLY A 85 10.90 -12.69 -13.36
C GLY A 85 10.67 -11.41 -14.17
N ASN A 86 9.42 -10.97 -14.31
CA ASN A 86 9.04 -9.76 -15.05
C ASN A 86 9.08 -8.48 -14.19
N ALA A 87 9.46 -8.59 -12.92
CA ALA A 87 9.67 -7.47 -12.01
C ALA A 87 10.92 -7.72 -11.17
N ILE A 88 11.79 -6.72 -11.05
CA ILE A 88 12.98 -6.80 -10.20
C ILE A 88 12.68 -6.31 -8.79
N ILE A 89 11.97 -5.19 -8.69
CA ILE A 89 11.48 -4.63 -7.43
C ILE A 89 9.97 -4.53 -7.52
N PHE A 90 9.26 -4.94 -6.52
CA PHE A 90 7.84 -4.69 -6.45
C PHE A 90 7.41 -4.10 -5.09
N GLY A 91 6.57 -3.10 -5.15
CA GLY A 91 5.93 -2.52 -3.98
C GLY A 91 4.61 -3.25 -3.76
N LYS A 92 4.27 -3.56 -2.62
CA LYS A 92 4.60 -3.20 -1.26
C LYS A 92 5.14 -4.49 -0.60
N ALA A 93 6.22 -4.41 0.20
CA ALA A 93 6.77 -5.57 0.87
C ALA A 93 5.86 -6.01 2.04
N MET A 94 5.56 -7.29 2.10
CA MET A 94 4.79 -7.91 3.18
C MET A 94 5.23 -9.36 3.40
N PRO A 95 5.23 -9.88 4.63
CA PRO A 95 5.52 -11.29 4.91
C PRO A 95 4.65 -12.27 4.11
N LEU A 96 3.40 -11.88 3.80
CA LEU A 96 2.50 -12.65 2.94
C LEU A 96 3.09 -12.90 1.54
N PHE A 97 3.80 -11.93 0.98
CA PHE A 97 4.40 -12.07 -0.35
C PHE A 97 5.59 -13.01 -0.32
N GLU A 98 6.44 -12.92 0.69
CA GLU A 98 7.53 -13.86 0.90
C GLU A 98 7.01 -15.30 1.04
N ASN A 99 5.98 -15.51 1.87
CA ASN A 99 5.35 -16.81 2.05
C ASN A 99 4.79 -17.37 0.73
N ASN A 100 4.16 -16.54 -0.10
CA ASN A 100 3.63 -16.95 -1.40
C ASN A 100 4.76 -17.30 -2.40
N ILE A 101 5.85 -16.54 -2.40
CA ILE A 101 7.03 -16.85 -3.21
C ILE A 101 7.67 -18.15 -2.76
N ASN A 102 7.85 -18.34 -1.45
CA ASN A 102 8.41 -19.57 -0.89
C ASN A 102 7.55 -20.80 -1.21
N LYS A 103 6.23 -20.68 -1.18
CA LYS A 103 5.31 -21.76 -1.61
C LYS A 103 5.48 -22.08 -3.08
N ASN A 104 5.57 -21.07 -3.95
CA ASN A 104 5.78 -21.27 -5.38
C ASN A 104 7.13 -21.91 -5.68
N ASN A 105 8.20 -21.48 -5.01
CA ASN A 105 9.54 -22.10 -5.16
C ASN A 105 9.52 -23.58 -4.77
N LYS A 106 8.85 -23.95 -3.68
CA LYS A 106 8.67 -25.35 -3.27
C LYS A 106 7.89 -26.17 -4.30
N ALA A 107 6.85 -25.59 -4.89
CA ALA A 107 6.08 -26.24 -5.95
C ALA A 107 6.91 -26.47 -7.22
N LEU A 108 7.78 -25.51 -7.58
CA LEU A 108 8.74 -25.68 -8.67
C LEU A 108 9.75 -26.80 -8.39
N GLU A 109 10.32 -26.86 -7.18
CA GLU A 109 11.25 -27.92 -6.76
C GLU A 109 10.58 -29.30 -6.77
N ALA A 110 9.35 -29.38 -6.28
CA ALA A 110 8.57 -30.62 -6.24
C ALA A 110 8.08 -31.06 -7.63
N ASN A 111 8.03 -30.16 -8.59
CA ASN A 111 7.46 -30.37 -9.93
C ASN A 111 6.05 -31.01 -9.88
N ASP A 112 5.22 -30.53 -8.93
CA ASP A 112 3.91 -31.09 -8.62
C ASP A 112 2.75 -30.52 -9.45
N GLY A 113 3.07 -29.59 -10.36
CA GLY A 113 2.10 -28.92 -11.23
C GLY A 113 1.27 -27.83 -10.54
N THR A 114 1.59 -27.46 -9.30
CA THR A 114 0.88 -26.39 -8.56
C THR A 114 1.60 -25.04 -8.61
N ALA A 115 2.82 -25.00 -9.15
CA ALA A 115 3.55 -23.74 -9.36
C ALA A 115 2.81 -22.82 -10.34
N VAL A 116 3.02 -21.53 -10.19
CA VAL A 116 2.51 -20.52 -11.14
C VAL A 116 3.10 -20.79 -12.52
N GLU A 117 2.27 -20.75 -13.55
CA GLU A 117 2.68 -21.00 -14.92
C GLU A 117 3.81 -20.04 -15.34
N ASN A 118 4.84 -20.58 -15.99
CA ASN A 118 6.05 -19.87 -16.41
C ASN A 118 6.84 -19.22 -15.28
N SER A 119 6.60 -19.59 -14.03
CA SER A 119 7.36 -19.06 -12.90
C SER A 119 8.79 -19.61 -12.84
N ILE A 120 9.65 -18.85 -12.20
CA ILE A 120 11.05 -19.17 -11.95
C ILE A 120 11.31 -19.16 -10.44
N PRO A 121 12.35 -19.83 -9.94
CA PRO A 121 12.77 -19.66 -8.55
C PRO A 121 13.15 -18.20 -8.26
N VAL A 122 12.56 -17.63 -7.22
CA VAL A 122 12.79 -16.23 -6.81
C VAL A 122 13.39 -16.19 -5.42
N ASN A 123 14.51 -15.51 -5.28
CA ASN A 123 15.04 -15.13 -3.96
C ASN A 123 14.52 -13.73 -3.62
N TYR A 124 13.71 -13.64 -2.57
CA TYR A 124 12.99 -12.43 -2.20
C TYR A 124 13.58 -11.76 -0.97
N ALA A 125 13.90 -10.48 -1.10
CA ALA A 125 14.43 -9.66 -0.01
C ALA A 125 13.61 -8.39 0.18
N PHE A 126 13.35 -8.02 1.43
CA PHE A 126 12.77 -6.73 1.79
C PHE A 126 13.85 -5.66 1.75
N LEU A 127 13.49 -4.51 1.20
CA LEU A 127 14.33 -3.31 1.19
C LEU A 127 13.58 -2.16 1.86
N PRO A 128 14.27 -1.32 2.64
CA PRO A 128 13.70 -0.07 3.13
C PRO A 128 13.23 0.80 1.95
N VAL A 129 12.17 1.55 2.14
CA VAL A 129 11.71 2.50 1.13
C VAL A 129 12.75 3.62 1.01
N PRO A 130 13.33 3.86 -0.19
CA PRO A 130 14.24 4.98 -0.38
C PRO A 130 13.46 6.30 -0.23
N THR A 131 13.98 7.23 0.56
CA THR A 131 13.38 8.56 0.76
C THR A 131 14.06 9.61 -0.11
N MET A 132 13.32 10.63 -0.52
CA MET A 132 13.88 11.82 -1.16
C MET A 132 14.81 12.56 -0.20
N GLU A 133 15.77 13.31 -0.77
CA GLU A 133 16.69 14.13 0.02
C GLU A 133 15.93 15.09 0.96
N GLY A 134 16.33 15.13 2.22
CA GLY A 134 15.71 15.95 3.26
C GLY A 134 14.39 15.42 3.82
N VAL A 135 13.90 14.27 3.35
CA VAL A 135 12.70 13.64 3.87
C VAL A 135 13.05 12.70 5.01
N THR A 136 12.38 12.87 6.15
CA THR A 136 12.48 11.94 7.26
C THR A 136 11.80 10.62 6.91
N GLU A 137 12.50 9.52 7.15
CA GLU A 137 11.98 8.19 6.89
C GLU A 137 10.78 7.90 7.83
N THR A 138 9.68 7.51 7.25
CA THR A 138 8.45 7.10 7.94
C THR A 138 7.85 5.90 7.22
N CYS A 139 6.89 5.24 7.83
CA CYS A 139 6.14 4.17 7.17
C CYS A 139 4.64 4.42 7.26
N PHE A 140 3.92 4.00 6.23
CA PHE A 140 2.46 3.98 6.24
C PHE A 140 2.00 2.73 6.99
N GLY A 141 1.09 2.93 7.96
CA GLY A 141 0.42 1.85 8.67
C GLY A 141 -1.08 1.93 8.51
N SER A 142 -1.73 0.78 8.44
CA SER A 142 -3.18 0.68 8.45
C SER A 142 -3.62 -0.39 9.44
N VAL A 143 -4.86 -0.29 9.90
CA VAL A 143 -5.51 -1.28 10.73
C VAL A 143 -6.73 -1.78 9.97
N ASP A 144 -6.78 -3.08 9.73
CA ASP A 144 -7.98 -3.73 9.21
C ASP A 144 -8.93 -4.05 10.35
N GLY A 145 -10.23 -3.87 10.13
CA GLY A 145 -11.24 -4.07 11.15
C GLY A 145 -12.51 -4.67 10.59
N LEU A 146 -13.23 -5.38 11.44
CA LEU A 146 -14.55 -5.89 11.15
C LEU A 146 -15.60 -4.96 11.75
N VAL A 147 -16.68 -4.71 11.02
CA VAL A 147 -17.78 -3.85 11.45
C VAL A 147 -19.12 -4.59 11.37
N ALA A 148 -19.96 -4.38 12.37
CA ALA A 148 -21.35 -4.82 12.34
C ALA A 148 -22.21 -3.75 11.67
N LEU A 149 -22.91 -4.13 10.59
CA LEU A 149 -23.83 -3.24 9.88
C LEU A 149 -25.28 -3.56 10.24
N ARG A 150 -26.07 -2.52 10.48
CA ARG A 150 -27.50 -2.62 10.69
C ARG A 150 -28.25 -2.25 9.40
N ASN A 151 -29.21 -3.06 9.01
CA ASN A 151 -30.16 -2.77 7.94
C ASN A 151 -31.60 -2.83 8.47
N LYS A 152 -32.59 -2.56 7.63
CA LYS A 152 -34.02 -2.55 8.02
C LYS A 152 -34.56 -3.85 8.60
N ASN A 153 -33.90 -4.97 8.35
CA ASN A 153 -34.31 -6.30 8.83
C ASN A 153 -33.49 -6.77 10.05
N THR A 154 -32.51 -5.97 10.52
CA THR A 154 -31.65 -6.33 11.64
C THR A 154 -32.40 -6.13 12.96
N THR A 155 -32.68 -7.21 13.70
CA THR A 155 -33.20 -7.15 15.06
C THR A 155 -32.07 -6.86 16.06
N ASP A 156 -32.46 -6.40 17.27
CA ASP A 156 -31.48 -6.16 18.35
C ASP A 156 -30.80 -7.46 18.80
N GLU A 157 -31.52 -8.58 18.80
CA GLU A 157 -30.98 -9.90 19.11
C GLU A 157 -29.97 -10.34 18.07
N HIS A 158 -30.28 -10.16 16.78
CA HIS A 158 -29.33 -10.45 15.68
C HIS A 158 -28.05 -9.60 15.82
N LEU A 159 -28.21 -8.30 16.04
CA LEU A 159 -27.03 -7.42 16.22
C LEU A 159 -26.19 -7.84 17.42
N LYS A 160 -26.82 -8.20 18.56
CA LYS A 160 -26.12 -8.70 19.73
C LYS A 160 -25.31 -9.96 19.42
N ASN A 161 -25.86 -10.91 18.66
CA ASN A 161 -25.16 -12.12 18.26
C ASN A 161 -24.00 -11.85 17.32
N VAL A 162 -24.15 -10.90 16.39
CA VAL A 162 -23.06 -10.44 15.52
C VAL A 162 -21.94 -9.82 16.35
N CYS A 163 -22.26 -8.95 17.31
CA CYS A 163 -21.23 -8.35 18.18
C CYS A 163 -20.49 -9.39 19.01
N LEU A 164 -21.18 -10.39 19.56
CA LEU A 164 -20.55 -11.50 20.27
C LEU A 164 -19.62 -12.33 19.37
N PHE A 165 -20.02 -12.54 18.13
CA PHE A 165 -19.17 -13.23 17.15
C PHE A 165 -17.92 -12.42 16.79
N LEU A 166 -18.05 -11.10 16.61
CA LEU A 166 -16.91 -10.23 16.35
C LEU A 166 -15.95 -10.18 17.54
N ASP A 167 -16.47 -10.07 18.77
CA ASP A 167 -15.67 -10.12 19.99
C ASP A 167 -14.88 -11.44 20.10
N TYR A 168 -15.54 -12.57 19.81
CA TYR A 168 -14.92 -13.89 19.76
C TYR A 168 -13.79 -13.97 18.71
N LEU A 169 -14.01 -13.43 17.50
CA LEU A 169 -13.01 -13.44 16.43
C LEU A 169 -11.82 -12.53 16.73
N CYS A 170 -12.10 -11.36 17.31
CA CYS A 170 -11.11 -10.29 17.48
C CYS A 170 -10.38 -10.35 18.83
N SER A 171 -10.47 -11.46 19.57
CA SER A 171 -9.83 -11.58 20.87
C SER A 171 -9.04 -12.89 21.06
N GLY A 172 -8.01 -12.85 21.92
CA GLY A 172 -7.22 -13.99 22.35
C GLY A 172 -6.65 -14.83 21.22
N ASP A 173 -6.69 -16.14 21.40
CA ASP A 173 -6.15 -17.12 20.43
C ASP A 173 -6.80 -17.02 19.05
N ARG A 174 -8.06 -16.60 18.94
CA ARG A 174 -8.74 -16.47 17.64
C ARG A 174 -8.19 -15.32 16.82
N ALA A 175 -8.02 -14.14 17.44
CA ALA A 175 -7.37 -13.02 16.77
C ALA A 175 -5.96 -13.38 16.30
N ALA A 176 -5.15 -13.99 17.18
CA ALA A 176 -3.80 -14.42 16.84
C ALA A 176 -3.77 -15.43 15.67
N MET A 177 -4.70 -16.37 15.62
CA MET A 177 -4.80 -17.36 14.57
C MET A 177 -5.23 -16.77 13.23
N VAL A 178 -6.21 -15.85 13.23
CA VAL A 178 -6.69 -15.17 12.02
C VAL A 178 -5.57 -14.28 11.47
N ASP A 179 -4.97 -13.46 12.32
CA ASP A 179 -3.92 -12.52 11.91
C ASP A 179 -2.66 -13.26 11.41
N SER A 180 -2.26 -14.38 12.07
CA SER A 180 -1.13 -15.18 11.60
C SER A 180 -1.37 -15.81 10.22
N THR A 181 -2.61 -16.19 9.91
CA THR A 181 -2.98 -16.72 8.59
C THR A 181 -2.79 -15.67 7.48
N LEU A 182 -3.02 -14.41 7.81
CA LEU A 182 -2.82 -13.26 6.92
C LEU A 182 -1.41 -12.67 7.03
N LEU A 183 -0.58 -13.19 7.94
CA LEU A 183 0.75 -12.66 8.26
C LEU A 183 0.70 -11.19 8.71
N LEU A 184 -0.32 -10.86 9.48
CA LEU A 184 -0.55 -9.56 10.12
C LEU A 184 -0.33 -9.68 11.63
N ASP A 185 -0.05 -8.56 12.29
CA ASP A 185 0.08 -8.49 13.73
C ASP A 185 -1.27 -8.21 14.41
N PRO A 186 -1.66 -8.94 15.47
CA PRO A 186 -2.89 -8.66 16.20
C PRO A 186 -2.90 -7.27 16.79
N VAL A 187 -3.99 -6.53 16.59
CA VAL A 187 -4.19 -5.22 17.20
C VAL A 187 -4.53 -5.35 18.68
N CYS A 188 -5.31 -6.37 19.06
CA CYS A 188 -5.73 -6.58 20.43
C CYS A 188 -4.61 -7.15 21.31
N LYS A 189 -4.53 -6.67 22.57
CA LYS A 189 -3.50 -7.09 23.53
C LYS A 189 -3.50 -8.60 23.76
N SER A 190 -4.69 -9.19 23.99
CA SER A 190 -4.84 -10.64 24.23
C SER A 190 -4.39 -11.50 23.04
N GLY A 191 -4.57 -11.03 21.81
CA GLY A 191 -4.03 -11.70 20.61
C GLY A 191 -2.52 -11.65 20.52
N ARG A 192 -1.92 -10.49 20.84
CA ARG A 192 -0.45 -10.33 20.85
C ARG A 192 0.25 -11.25 21.87
N GLU A 193 -0.34 -11.42 23.04
CA GLU A 193 0.20 -12.28 24.10
C GLU A 193 0.35 -13.75 23.68
N VAL A 194 -0.44 -14.21 22.75
CA VAL A 194 -0.44 -15.61 22.29
C VAL A 194 0.00 -15.80 20.83
N TYR A 195 0.29 -14.70 20.12
CA TYR A 195 0.58 -14.71 18.68
C TYR A 195 1.74 -15.65 18.30
N ALA A 196 2.77 -15.74 19.12
CA ALA A 196 3.93 -16.62 18.88
C ALA A 196 3.58 -18.09 18.69
N LYS A 197 2.41 -18.56 19.20
CA LYS A 197 1.93 -19.93 19.00
C LYS A 197 1.49 -20.21 17.57
N TYR A 198 1.10 -19.16 16.84
CA TYR A 198 0.49 -19.24 15.51
C TYR A 198 1.37 -18.61 14.43
N ALA A 199 2.44 -17.93 14.82
CA ALA A 199 3.34 -17.25 13.89
C ALA A 199 3.84 -18.22 12.81
N VAL A 200 3.78 -17.80 11.56
CA VAL A 200 4.30 -18.58 10.43
C VAL A 200 5.83 -18.66 10.55
N THR A 201 6.36 -19.86 10.44
CA THR A 201 7.79 -20.13 10.47
C THR A 201 8.38 -20.25 9.07
N GLY A 202 9.68 -20.09 8.93
CA GLY A 202 10.40 -20.29 7.66
C GLY A 202 10.43 -19.06 6.76
N LEU A 203 10.10 -17.87 7.29
CA LEU A 203 10.43 -16.60 6.67
C LEU A 203 11.91 -16.27 6.92
N ASP A 204 12.49 -15.50 6.01
CA ASP A 204 13.88 -15.04 6.13
C ASP A 204 14.05 -14.07 7.31
N GLU A 205 15.10 -14.25 8.12
CA GLU A 205 15.36 -13.43 9.31
C GLU A 205 15.64 -11.97 8.94
N GLY A 206 16.30 -11.71 7.82
CA GLY A 206 16.57 -10.36 7.33
C GLY A 206 15.29 -9.65 6.90
N ASN A 207 14.37 -10.36 6.23
CA ASN A 207 13.06 -9.84 5.86
C ASN A 207 12.21 -9.54 7.10
N ALA A 208 12.22 -10.43 8.11
CA ALA A 208 11.52 -10.21 9.36
C ALA A 208 12.08 -9.00 10.13
N ALA A 209 13.40 -8.83 10.16
CA ALA A 209 14.04 -7.66 10.79
C ALA A 209 13.71 -6.36 10.05
N CYS A 210 13.68 -6.37 8.70
CA CYS A 210 13.27 -5.22 7.90
C CYS A 210 11.81 -4.85 8.18
N ALA A 211 10.89 -5.82 8.20
CA ALA A 211 9.49 -5.59 8.51
C ALA A 211 9.28 -5.01 9.92
N ALA A 212 9.98 -5.54 10.92
CA ALA A 212 9.93 -5.04 12.29
C ALA A 212 10.45 -3.59 12.40
N ARG A 213 11.50 -3.24 11.66
CA ARG A 213 12.00 -1.88 11.56
C ARG A 213 10.96 -0.93 10.98
N GLU A 214 10.33 -1.31 9.86
CA GLU A 214 9.30 -0.50 9.19
C GLU A 214 8.08 -0.26 10.11
N ILE A 215 7.67 -1.25 10.90
CA ILE A 215 6.60 -1.09 11.90
C ILE A 215 6.96 0.01 12.91
N GLY A 216 8.23 0.09 13.31
CA GLY A 216 8.74 1.13 14.21
C GLY A 216 8.70 2.56 13.62
N LEU A 217 8.59 2.68 12.30
CA LEU A 217 8.54 3.95 11.57
C LEU A 217 7.10 4.40 11.24
N VAL A 218 6.09 3.63 11.62
CA VAL A 218 4.70 3.98 11.36
C VAL A 218 4.32 5.24 12.13
N VAL A 219 3.80 6.22 11.40
CA VAL A 219 3.31 7.47 11.95
C VAL A 219 1.79 7.50 12.00
N ALA A 220 1.26 7.91 13.15
CA ALA A 220 -0.18 8.11 13.29
C ALA A 220 -0.66 9.31 12.45
N PRO A 221 -1.90 9.28 11.96
CA PRO A 221 -2.52 10.47 11.39
C PRO A 221 -2.53 11.63 12.40
N PRO A 222 -2.43 12.90 11.95
CA PRO A 222 -2.48 14.04 12.84
C PRO A 222 -3.81 14.10 13.59
N SER A 223 -3.75 14.43 14.86
CA SER A 223 -4.95 14.64 15.69
C SER A 223 -5.68 15.91 15.26
N GLY A 224 -7.02 15.89 15.31
CA GLY A 224 -7.83 17.06 14.99
C GLY A 224 -8.36 17.12 13.56
N VAL A 225 -8.03 16.18 12.71
CA VAL A 225 -8.66 16.06 11.37
C VAL A 225 -10.15 15.82 11.56
N SER A 226 -11.00 16.70 11.00
CA SER A 226 -12.45 16.58 11.10
C SER A 226 -13.00 15.48 10.19
N ALA A 227 -14.22 15.02 10.47
CA ALA A 227 -14.93 14.08 9.60
C ALA A 227 -15.15 14.64 8.18
N GLU A 228 -15.40 15.96 8.08
CA GLU A 228 -15.53 16.64 6.80
C GLU A 228 -14.21 16.64 6.02
N GLN A 229 -13.10 17.02 6.65
CA GLN A 229 -11.77 16.96 6.03
C GLN A 229 -11.43 15.56 5.56
N SER A 230 -11.71 14.54 6.37
CA SER A 230 -11.48 13.14 5.99
C SER A 230 -12.33 12.71 4.79
N THR A 231 -13.58 13.15 4.74
CA THR A 231 -14.48 12.89 3.60
C THR A 231 -14.00 13.57 2.34
N ASN A 232 -13.65 14.86 2.43
CA ASN A 232 -13.13 15.63 1.31
C ASN A 232 -11.80 15.07 0.78
N ALA A 233 -10.90 14.63 1.67
CA ALA A 233 -9.63 14.02 1.27
C ALA A 233 -9.86 12.69 0.52
N ARG A 234 -10.83 11.89 0.96
CA ARG A 234 -11.22 10.66 0.26
C ARG A 234 -11.82 10.95 -1.11
N GLN A 235 -12.74 11.92 -1.17
CA GLN A 235 -13.35 12.34 -2.44
C GLN A 235 -12.27 12.81 -3.42
N LEU A 236 -11.37 13.68 -3.00
CA LEU A 236 -10.27 14.18 -3.83
C LEU A 236 -9.37 13.02 -4.33
N ARG A 237 -9.05 12.07 -3.44
CA ARG A 237 -8.30 10.87 -3.83
C ARG A 237 -9.02 10.08 -4.93
N ASP A 238 -10.29 9.75 -4.70
CA ASP A 238 -11.02 8.81 -5.55
C ASP A 238 -11.47 9.45 -6.88
N GLU A 239 -11.82 10.73 -6.88
CA GLU A 239 -12.37 11.43 -8.06
C GLU A 239 -11.29 12.16 -8.89
N VAL A 240 -10.17 12.53 -8.29
CA VAL A 240 -9.13 13.32 -8.97
C VAL A 240 -7.79 12.61 -8.97
N ILE A 241 -7.22 12.33 -7.79
CA ILE A 241 -5.84 11.82 -7.70
C ILE A 241 -5.70 10.49 -8.43
N VAL A 242 -6.55 9.53 -8.13
CA VAL A 242 -6.46 8.18 -8.71
C VAL A 242 -6.67 8.22 -10.22
N PRO A 243 -7.72 8.82 -10.79
CA PRO A 243 -7.90 8.88 -12.25
C PRO A 243 -6.78 9.64 -12.96
N LYS A 244 -6.30 10.75 -12.38
CA LYS A 244 -5.21 11.54 -12.96
C LYS A 244 -3.88 10.80 -12.91
N PHE A 245 -3.62 10.04 -11.85
CA PHE A 245 -2.45 9.17 -11.78
C PHE A 245 -2.48 8.06 -12.84
N GLN A 246 -3.64 7.48 -13.12
CA GLN A 246 -3.78 6.53 -14.24
C GLN A 246 -3.48 7.19 -15.59
N ALA A 247 -3.96 8.40 -15.80
CA ALA A 247 -3.64 9.16 -17.02
C ALA A 247 -2.13 9.49 -17.15
N LEU A 248 -1.45 9.75 -16.00
CA LEU A 248 0.00 9.93 -15.96
C LEU A 248 0.73 8.64 -16.39
N LEU A 249 0.35 7.49 -15.85
CA LEU A 249 0.94 6.19 -16.21
C LEU A 249 0.74 5.90 -17.70
N ALA A 250 -0.45 6.16 -18.24
CA ALA A 250 -0.76 5.97 -19.66
C ALA A 250 -0.05 6.98 -20.60
N GLY A 251 0.59 8.02 -20.03
CA GLY A 251 1.20 9.10 -20.82
C GLY A 251 0.21 10.11 -21.41
N GLU A 252 -1.03 10.10 -20.94
CA GLU A 252 -2.11 11.00 -21.35
C GLU A 252 -2.09 12.34 -20.60
N ALA A 253 -1.36 12.40 -19.48
CA ALA A 253 -1.14 13.60 -18.69
C ALA A 253 0.32 13.71 -18.24
N THR A 254 0.80 14.93 -18.04
CA THR A 254 2.11 15.20 -17.43
C THR A 254 2.00 15.29 -15.91
N ALA A 255 3.11 15.14 -15.20
CA ALA A 255 3.18 15.32 -13.74
C ALA A 255 2.61 16.68 -13.32
N GLN A 256 2.98 17.76 -14.03
CA GLN A 256 2.47 19.11 -13.76
C GLN A 256 0.94 19.20 -13.92
N GLN A 257 0.38 18.63 -14.99
CA GLN A 257 -1.07 18.65 -15.21
C GLN A 257 -1.83 17.89 -14.11
N VAL A 258 -1.27 16.78 -13.63
CA VAL A 258 -1.85 16.02 -12.52
C VAL A 258 -1.79 16.82 -11.23
N TYR A 259 -0.64 17.42 -10.94
CA TYR A 259 -0.44 18.27 -9.76
C TYR A 259 -1.37 19.47 -9.74
N ASP A 260 -1.49 20.19 -10.87
CA ASP A 260 -2.38 21.33 -11.00
C ASP A 260 -3.84 20.96 -10.75
N ALA A 261 -4.28 19.80 -11.27
CA ALA A 261 -5.64 19.32 -11.04
C ALA A 261 -5.89 18.98 -9.55
N ILE A 262 -4.91 18.38 -8.87
CA ILE A 262 -4.98 18.12 -7.42
C ILE A 262 -5.09 19.44 -6.66
N CYS A 263 -4.23 20.41 -6.96
CA CYS A 263 -4.21 21.70 -6.29
C CYS A 263 -5.53 22.49 -6.50
N GLN A 264 -6.04 22.51 -7.72
CA GLN A 264 -7.31 23.19 -8.03
C GLN A 264 -8.49 22.62 -7.25
N GLU A 265 -8.59 21.30 -7.15
CA GLU A 265 -9.68 20.67 -6.40
C GLU A 265 -9.46 20.78 -4.89
N ALA A 266 -8.22 20.68 -4.41
CA ALA A 266 -7.90 20.86 -3.01
C ALA A 266 -8.31 22.25 -2.51
N VAL A 267 -8.07 23.31 -3.29
CA VAL A 267 -8.49 24.70 -2.93
C VAL A 267 -10.01 24.81 -2.82
N LYS A 268 -10.78 24.11 -3.66
CA LYS A 268 -12.25 24.12 -3.55
C LYS A 268 -12.74 23.43 -2.28
N LEU A 269 -12.08 22.34 -1.88
CA LEU A 269 -12.51 21.50 -0.77
C LEU A 269 -11.98 21.99 0.60
N PHE A 270 -10.79 22.56 0.64
CA PHE A 270 -10.09 22.92 1.88
C PHE A 270 -9.81 24.43 2.01
N GLY A 271 -10.03 25.22 0.95
CA GLY A 271 -9.59 26.61 0.86
C GLY A 271 -8.07 26.72 0.62
N ALA A 272 -7.61 27.88 0.16
CA ALA A 272 -6.19 28.12 -0.09
C ALA A 272 -5.34 27.98 1.19
N ASP A 273 -5.83 28.49 2.31
CA ASP A 273 -5.14 28.38 3.62
C ASP A 273 -5.09 26.96 4.16
N GLY A 274 -5.99 26.08 3.70
CA GLY A 274 -6.03 24.65 4.04
C GLY A 274 -5.10 23.79 3.22
N CYS A 275 -4.35 24.35 2.27
CA CYS A 275 -3.38 23.67 1.42
C CYS A 275 -1.94 23.86 1.91
N ALA A 276 -1.08 22.83 1.77
CA ALA A 276 0.27 22.85 2.33
C ALA A 276 1.18 23.94 1.75
N ASN A 277 1.00 24.32 0.48
CA ASN A 277 1.83 25.34 -0.20
C ASN A 277 1.22 26.74 -0.22
N GLY A 278 0.16 27.00 0.57
CA GLY A 278 -0.47 28.31 0.60
C GLY A 278 -0.84 28.81 -0.81
N LEU A 279 -1.51 27.97 -1.58
CA LEU A 279 -1.93 28.29 -2.96
C LEU A 279 -2.89 29.49 -2.91
N ILE A 280 -2.40 30.67 -3.31
CA ILE A 280 -3.15 31.91 -3.43
C ILE A 280 -3.71 32.03 -4.86
#